data_438d04b1171e73eb50092115067c7bfe
#
_entry.id   438d04b1171e73eb50092115067c7bfe
#
_cell.length_a   1.000
_cell.length_b   1.000
_cell.length_c   1.000
_cell.angle_alpha   90.00
_cell.angle_beta   90.00
_cell.angle_gamma   90.00
#
_symmetry.space_group_name_H-M   'P 1'
#
loop_
_entity.id
_entity.type
_entity.pdbx_description
1 polymer ?
#
loop_
_entity_poly.entity_id
_entity_poly.type
_entity_poly.pdbx_seq_one_letter_code
_entity_poly.pdbx_strand_id
1 'polypeptide(L)'
;METIDLSPLDLAFLAAYAVVVIVIGVVTARRTHSGEDLFLAGRRLTWVPIGFSLFASNISSTTLMSTTLIGLAGAAYTWGLAVANYEWMAAPILVLMALVFAPVYLRLRIGTVPEYLEHRFDARVRRYFSALTLFANIVVDTAGTLFAGAVVLTAFVPALDLFTAALLLAAFAAAYTAAGGLAAVVYTDVLQAIMLLIGAVLVTVLAFARLDFDWAGFVAATEPDKLRLFLPLDDPNLPWLGTLIGVPILGFYFWCTNQFIVQRVLGAHDLGHARGGVLLAGLLKLPVLFIMVLPGVMAVQILPPLENGDQVFPALIAELLPAGLSGLILAALAAALMSSIDSTLNSASALLTLDFIKPLRPDLSPRALAWIGRGAIGVFMLLAAFIAPQIGGFEGLFHYLQTALSYLVPPVAAVFLLGIFSRRAGSFSALATLLGGHALSAVLFLLWLAGALTLHFTLVAALLFAAAVAIFLITSRLRPATAPAQALWRPALMQPVPRPVWWRDYRLHAVLVLVLTVAVVWGFL
;
A
#
# COMPACT_ATOMS: atom_id res chain seq x y z
N MET A 1 -6.14 -23.82 -17.04
CA MET A 1 -6.63 -22.53 -17.54
C MET A 1 -6.57 -22.57 -19.06
N GLU A 2 -7.67 -22.33 -19.75
CA GLU A 2 -7.64 -22.10 -21.19
C GLU A 2 -6.77 -20.86 -21.46
N THR A 3 -5.92 -20.95 -22.47
CA THR A 3 -5.08 -19.84 -22.90
C THR A 3 -5.99 -18.70 -23.39
N ILE A 4 -5.89 -17.53 -22.77
CA ILE A 4 -6.65 -16.35 -23.24
C ILE A 4 -6.01 -15.92 -24.56
N ASP A 5 -6.69 -16.14 -25.67
CA ASP A 5 -6.26 -15.68 -26.99
C ASP A 5 -6.40 -14.14 -27.05
N LEU A 6 -5.25 -13.46 -27.06
CA LEU A 6 -5.21 -11.99 -27.17
C LEU A 6 -5.50 -11.57 -28.60
N SER A 7 -6.51 -10.77 -28.80
CA SER A 7 -6.83 -10.17 -30.09
C SER A 7 -5.77 -9.08 -30.46
N PRO A 8 -5.65 -8.71 -31.74
CA PRO A 8 -4.78 -7.58 -32.13
C PRO A 8 -5.11 -6.27 -31.42
N LEU A 9 -6.37 -6.06 -31.03
CA LEU A 9 -6.81 -4.89 -30.29
C LEU A 9 -6.31 -4.92 -28.83
N ASP A 10 -6.28 -6.09 -28.19
CA ASP A 10 -5.74 -6.28 -26.85
C ASP A 10 -4.24 -5.95 -26.81
N LEU A 11 -3.49 -6.43 -27.81
CA LEU A 11 -2.08 -6.11 -27.97
C LEU A 11 -1.84 -4.62 -28.24
N ALA A 12 -2.74 -3.95 -28.98
CA ALA A 12 -2.65 -2.52 -29.21
C ALA A 12 -2.83 -1.70 -27.92
N PHE A 13 -3.74 -2.09 -27.01
CA PHE A 13 -3.90 -1.45 -25.70
C PHE A 13 -2.65 -1.62 -24.83
N LEU A 14 -2.07 -2.82 -24.76
CA LEU A 14 -0.84 -3.08 -24.03
C LEU A 14 0.35 -2.27 -24.60
N ALA A 15 0.49 -2.22 -25.91
CA ALA A 15 1.54 -1.44 -26.57
C ALA A 15 1.35 0.06 -26.31
N ALA A 16 0.13 0.59 -26.43
CA ALA A 16 -0.19 1.98 -26.15
C ALA A 16 0.15 2.36 -24.70
N TYR A 17 -0.23 1.51 -23.73
CA TYR A 17 0.14 1.70 -22.33
C TYR A 17 1.67 1.76 -22.17
N ALA A 18 2.42 0.80 -22.69
CA ALA A 18 3.88 0.77 -22.59
C ALA A 18 4.53 2.03 -23.18
N VAL A 19 4.05 2.50 -24.35
CA VAL A 19 4.53 3.73 -24.98
C VAL A 19 4.28 4.95 -24.09
N VAL A 20 3.08 5.09 -23.52
CA VAL A 20 2.74 6.23 -22.64
C VAL A 20 3.63 6.24 -21.40
N VAL A 21 3.83 5.08 -20.75
CA VAL A 21 4.71 4.94 -19.57
C VAL A 21 6.16 5.34 -19.92
N ILE A 22 6.69 4.88 -21.06
CA ILE A 22 8.03 5.24 -21.52
C ILE A 22 8.13 6.75 -21.77
N VAL A 23 7.13 7.35 -22.41
CA VAL A 23 7.09 8.81 -22.67
C VAL A 23 7.11 9.59 -21.35
N ILE A 24 6.28 9.20 -20.36
CA ILE A 24 6.27 9.81 -19.02
C ILE A 24 7.66 9.68 -18.38
N GLY A 25 8.27 8.48 -18.42
CA GLY A 25 9.62 8.23 -17.91
C GLY A 25 10.67 9.14 -18.56
N VAL A 26 10.68 9.27 -19.88
CA VAL A 26 11.62 10.14 -20.62
C VAL A 26 11.41 11.62 -20.32
N VAL A 27 10.16 12.08 -20.25
CA VAL A 27 9.83 13.49 -19.96
C VAL A 27 10.25 13.87 -18.53
N THR A 28 9.97 12.99 -17.56
CA THR A 28 10.34 13.22 -16.15
C THR A 28 11.86 13.11 -15.94
N ALA A 29 12.54 12.18 -16.63
CA ALA A 29 13.99 12.03 -16.58
C ALA A 29 14.74 13.31 -16.95
N ARG A 30 14.22 14.09 -17.93
CA ARG A 30 14.79 15.38 -18.34
C ARG A 30 14.77 16.44 -17.23
N ARG A 31 13.98 16.24 -16.16
CA ARG A 31 13.83 17.16 -15.02
C ARG A 31 14.46 16.61 -13.74
N THR A 32 15.04 15.41 -13.78
CA THR A 32 15.59 14.70 -12.61
C THR A 32 17.11 14.79 -12.60
N HIS A 33 17.64 15.81 -11.93
CA HIS A 33 19.08 16.12 -11.91
C HIS A 33 19.73 15.96 -10.53
N SER A 34 18.94 15.91 -9.46
CA SER A 34 19.40 15.83 -8.08
C SER A 34 18.75 14.68 -7.32
N GLY A 35 19.30 14.34 -6.14
CA GLY A 35 18.65 13.39 -5.24
C GLY A 35 17.26 13.86 -4.78
N GLU A 36 17.05 15.17 -4.59
CA GLU A 36 15.74 15.71 -4.22
C GLU A 36 14.72 15.56 -5.38
N ASP A 37 15.16 15.74 -6.63
CA ASP A 37 14.29 15.47 -7.78
C ASP A 37 13.98 13.97 -7.89
N LEU A 38 14.98 13.09 -7.69
CA LEU A 38 14.80 11.65 -7.83
C LEU A 38 13.88 11.07 -6.74
N PHE A 39 14.09 11.47 -5.48
CA PHE A 39 13.41 10.86 -4.35
C PHE A 39 12.14 11.60 -3.91
N LEU A 40 12.02 12.91 -4.17
CA LEU A 40 10.93 13.76 -3.69
C LEU A 40 10.26 14.56 -4.83
N ALA A 41 10.52 14.22 -6.08
CA ALA A 41 9.99 14.95 -7.25
C ALA A 41 10.23 16.48 -7.18
N GLY A 42 11.34 16.89 -6.56
CA GLY A 42 11.68 18.29 -6.31
C GLY A 42 10.67 19.04 -5.45
N ARG A 43 9.86 18.35 -4.66
CA ARG A 43 8.74 18.89 -3.85
C ARG A 43 7.79 19.76 -4.66
N ARG A 44 7.35 19.27 -5.82
CA ARG A 44 6.47 20.01 -6.76
C ARG A 44 5.13 19.33 -7.01
N LEU A 45 4.85 18.21 -6.29
CA LEU A 45 3.63 17.45 -6.49
C LEU A 45 2.40 18.23 -5.99
N THR A 46 1.35 18.22 -6.81
CA THR A 46 0.05 18.79 -6.47
C THR A 46 -0.90 17.73 -5.95
N TRP A 47 -2.02 18.15 -5.36
CA TRP A 47 -2.93 17.27 -4.63
C TRP A 47 -3.55 16.15 -5.48
N VAL A 48 -3.86 16.41 -6.77
CA VAL A 48 -4.48 15.39 -7.64
C VAL A 48 -3.52 14.24 -7.94
N PRO A 49 -2.29 14.46 -8.46
CA PRO A 49 -1.32 13.40 -8.61
C PRO A 49 -1.00 12.64 -7.31
N ILE A 50 -0.88 13.35 -6.17
CA ILE A 50 -0.65 12.71 -4.87
C ILE A 50 -1.80 11.75 -4.54
N GLY A 51 -3.06 12.20 -4.68
CA GLY A 51 -4.23 11.41 -4.31
C GLY A 51 -4.40 10.16 -5.18
N PHE A 52 -4.31 10.32 -6.49
CA PHE A 52 -4.38 9.18 -7.42
C PHE A 52 -3.20 8.23 -7.27
N SER A 53 -1.98 8.74 -7.05
CA SER A 53 -0.80 7.91 -6.83
C SER A 53 -0.88 7.12 -5.52
N LEU A 54 -1.33 7.74 -4.41
CA LEU A 54 -1.60 7.05 -3.16
C LEU A 54 -2.64 5.94 -3.34
N PHE A 55 -3.70 6.22 -4.09
CA PHE A 55 -4.74 5.25 -4.40
C PHE A 55 -4.19 4.10 -5.25
N ALA A 56 -3.54 4.39 -6.38
CA ALA A 56 -2.96 3.38 -7.26
C ALA A 56 -1.97 2.46 -6.54
N SER A 57 -1.01 3.04 -5.82
CA SER A 57 0.03 2.26 -5.15
C SER A 57 -0.50 1.38 -4.02
N ASN A 58 -1.59 1.75 -3.36
CA ASN A 58 -2.21 0.86 -2.41
C ASN A 58 -2.97 -0.27 -3.11
N ILE A 59 -3.78 0.06 -4.12
CA ILE A 59 -4.54 -0.94 -4.86
C ILE A 59 -3.60 -1.95 -5.54
N SER A 60 -2.43 -1.51 -6.00
CA SER A 60 -1.47 -2.37 -6.66
C SER A 60 -0.64 -3.21 -5.69
N SER A 61 -0.25 -2.68 -4.52
CA SER A 61 0.70 -3.36 -3.62
C SER A 61 0.06 -4.37 -2.66
N THR A 62 -1.17 -4.14 -2.24
CA THR A 62 -1.87 -5.03 -1.30
C THR A 62 -3.19 -5.53 -1.84
N THR A 63 -3.72 -4.87 -2.87
CA THR A 63 -5.10 -5.01 -3.30
C THR A 63 -5.26 -5.65 -4.68
N LEU A 64 -4.28 -5.60 -5.58
CA LEU A 64 -4.53 -5.98 -6.98
C LEU A 64 -3.78 -7.18 -7.52
N MET A 65 -2.62 -7.51 -7.04
CA MET A 65 -1.75 -8.37 -7.82
C MET A 65 -1.15 -9.59 -7.20
N SER A 66 -1.34 -9.83 -5.99
CA SER A 66 -1.12 -11.19 -5.57
C SER A 66 -2.41 -11.82 -5.37
N THR A 67 -3.34 -11.00 -5.27
CA THR A 67 -4.54 -11.45 -4.72
C THR A 67 -5.61 -10.37 -4.66
N THR A 68 -5.56 -9.24 -5.37
CA THR A 68 -6.58 -8.27 -5.05
C THR A 68 -7.47 -7.72 -6.14
N LEU A 69 -7.15 -7.78 -7.41
CA LEU A 69 -8.25 -8.13 -8.30
C LEU A 69 -8.45 -9.64 -8.24
N ILE A 70 -7.38 -10.37 -8.06
CA ILE A 70 -7.42 -11.75 -7.66
C ILE A 70 -7.76 -11.79 -6.16
N GLY A 71 -7.12 -11.04 -5.28
CA GLY A 71 -7.26 -11.19 -3.85
C GLY A 71 -8.39 -10.48 -3.17
N LEU A 72 -8.77 -9.22 -3.50
CA LEU A 72 -10.02 -8.68 -2.93
C LEU A 72 -11.23 -9.38 -3.54
N ALA A 73 -11.24 -9.60 -4.85
CA ALA A 73 -12.32 -10.35 -5.47
C ALA A 73 -12.29 -11.82 -5.04
N GLY A 74 -11.12 -12.44 -4.95
CA GLY A 74 -10.96 -13.80 -4.47
C GLY A 74 -11.23 -13.95 -2.96
N ALA A 75 -10.76 -13.03 -2.14
CA ALA A 75 -11.11 -12.99 -0.73
C ALA A 75 -12.61 -12.71 -0.53
N ALA A 76 -13.20 -11.86 -1.35
CA ALA A 76 -14.65 -11.62 -1.33
C ALA A 76 -15.46 -12.84 -1.76
N TYR A 77 -14.96 -13.60 -2.72
CA TYR A 77 -15.53 -14.88 -3.12
C TYR A 77 -15.55 -15.88 -1.95
N THR A 78 -14.47 -15.93 -1.17
CA THR A 78 -14.33 -16.85 -0.01
C THR A 78 -14.92 -16.29 1.29
N TRP A 79 -14.59 -15.04 1.65
CA TRP A 79 -14.94 -14.41 2.94
C TRP A 79 -16.14 -13.48 2.88
N GLY A 80 -16.61 -13.14 1.68
CA GLY A 80 -17.69 -12.17 1.50
C GLY A 80 -17.24 -10.72 1.68
N LEU A 81 -18.20 -9.86 2.06
CA LEU A 81 -17.99 -8.42 2.20
C LEU A 81 -17.03 -8.03 3.33
N ALA A 82 -16.73 -8.91 4.27
CA ALA A 82 -15.85 -8.63 5.40
C ALA A 82 -14.47 -8.11 4.99
N VAL A 83 -13.94 -8.55 3.83
CA VAL A 83 -12.67 -8.08 3.29
C VAL A 83 -12.65 -6.57 3.01
N ALA A 84 -13.80 -5.96 2.74
CA ALA A 84 -13.93 -4.52 2.50
C ALA A 84 -13.46 -3.66 3.68
N ASN A 85 -13.40 -4.23 4.89
CA ASN A 85 -12.90 -3.52 6.06
C ASN A 85 -11.45 -3.05 5.92
N TYR A 86 -10.61 -3.75 5.16
CA TYR A 86 -9.24 -3.28 4.86
C TYR A 86 -9.24 -1.96 4.08
N GLU A 87 -10.24 -1.75 3.25
CA GLU A 87 -10.35 -0.55 2.41
C GLU A 87 -11.01 0.62 3.14
N TRP A 88 -12.09 0.37 3.87
CA TRP A 88 -12.81 1.44 4.57
C TRP A 88 -12.02 2.01 5.74
N MET A 89 -11.32 1.16 6.49
CA MET A 89 -10.50 1.63 7.60
C MET A 89 -9.29 2.45 7.13
N ALA A 90 -8.95 2.40 5.86
CA ALA A 90 -7.95 3.30 5.28
C ALA A 90 -8.40 4.77 5.31
N ALA A 91 -9.69 5.06 5.10
CA ALA A 91 -10.19 6.42 5.03
C ALA A 91 -9.99 7.23 6.34
N PRO A 92 -10.41 6.75 7.54
CA PRO A 92 -10.10 7.45 8.81
C PRO A 92 -8.60 7.56 9.09
N ILE A 93 -7.79 6.57 8.68
CA ILE A 93 -6.35 6.61 8.86
C ILE A 93 -5.71 7.68 7.95
N LEU A 94 -6.20 7.83 6.72
CA LEU A 94 -5.78 8.91 5.82
C LEU A 94 -6.19 10.28 6.36
N VAL A 95 -7.34 10.40 7.01
CA VAL A 95 -7.69 11.63 7.76
C VAL A 95 -6.68 11.89 8.88
N LEU A 96 -6.28 10.87 9.65
CA LEU A 96 -5.22 10.99 10.67
C LEU A 96 -3.89 11.41 10.03
N MET A 97 -3.51 10.84 8.89
CA MET A 97 -2.32 11.25 8.13
C MET A 97 -2.39 12.74 7.75
N ALA A 98 -3.51 13.21 7.18
CA ALA A 98 -3.69 14.59 6.74
C ALA A 98 -3.66 15.61 7.90
N LEU A 99 -4.22 15.25 9.07
CA LEU A 99 -4.39 16.15 10.19
C LEU A 99 -3.22 16.11 11.18
N VAL A 100 -2.54 14.99 11.31
CA VAL A 100 -1.53 14.77 12.37
C VAL A 100 -0.13 14.61 11.78
N PHE A 101 0.08 13.67 10.89
CA PHE A 101 1.43 13.31 10.44
C PHE A 101 1.96 14.25 9.34
N ALA A 102 1.20 14.52 8.29
CA ALA A 102 1.64 15.38 7.20
C ALA A 102 2.07 16.78 7.66
N PRO A 103 1.36 17.48 8.59
CA PRO A 103 1.82 18.76 9.11
C PRO A 103 3.17 18.70 9.82
N VAL A 104 3.45 17.63 10.55
CA VAL A 104 4.74 17.45 11.26
C VAL A 104 5.85 17.13 10.26
N TYR A 105 5.61 16.20 9.34
CA TYR A 105 6.58 15.77 8.34
C TYR A 105 7.01 16.91 7.41
N LEU A 106 6.05 17.68 6.89
CA LEU A 106 6.37 18.80 6.00
C LEU A 106 7.04 19.95 6.74
N ARG A 107 6.68 20.22 7.99
CA ARG A 107 7.35 21.23 8.82
C ARG A 107 8.81 20.90 9.06
N LEU A 108 9.13 19.61 9.30
CA LEU A 108 10.50 19.13 9.48
C LEU A 108 11.27 19.03 8.16
N ARG A 109 10.57 19.12 7.01
CA ARG A 109 11.15 18.96 5.67
C ARG A 109 11.95 17.67 5.51
N ILE A 110 11.52 16.60 6.17
CA ILE A 110 12.19 15.30 6.09
C ILE A 110 12.25 14.78 4.65
N GLY A 111 13.29 14.03 4.34
CA GLY A 111 13.46 13.33 3.06
C GLY A 111 12.95 11.89 3.10
N THR A 112 12.97 11.28 4.27
CA THR A 112 12.49 9.92 4.53
C THR A 112 11.70 9.86 5.83
N VAL A 113 10.76 8.90 5.93
CA VAL A 113 9.98 8.72 7.17
C VAL A 113 10.87 8.36 8.36
N PRO A 114 11.90 7.51 8.24
CA PRO A 114 12.83 7.26 9.32
C PRO A 114 13.56 8.52 9.82
N GLU A 115 13.79 9.53 8.98
CA GLU A 115 14.38 10.81 9.39
C GLU A 115 13.51 11.54 10.43
N TYR A 116 12.18 11.37 10.37
CA TYR A 116 11.30 11.85 11.45
C TYR A 116 11.67 11.25 12.81
N LEU A 117 12.01 9.96 12.84
CA LEU A 117 12.40 9.31 14.10
C LEU A 117 13.73 9.83 14.64
N GLU A 118 14.65 10.26 13.78
CA GLU A 118 15.87 10.94 14.23
C GLU A 118 15.54 12.29 14.87
N HIS A 119 14.73 13.11 14.22
CA HIS A 119 14.27 14.38 14.78
C HIS A 119 13.47 14.23 16.08
N ARG A 120 12.78 13.11 16.23
CA ARG A 120 11.93 12.82 17.38
C ARG A 120 12.70 12.14 18.53
N PHE A 121 13.62 11.28 18.21
CA PHE A 121 14.38 10.44 19.13
C PHE A 121 15.89 10.59 18.90
N ASP A 122 16.48 9.72 18.08
CA ASP A 122 17.90 9.80 17.69
C ASP A 122 18.20 8.99 16.41
N ALA A 123 19.48 9.08 15.96
CA ALA A 123 19.95 8.40 14.76
C ALA A 123 19.94 6.85 14.87
N ARG A 124 19.93 6.27 16.07
CA ARG A 124 19.84 4.81 16.26
C ARG A 124 18.45 4.30 15.90
N VAL A 125 17.41 5.02 16.34
CA VAL A 125 16.02 4.72 16.04
C VAL A 125 15.78 4.86 14.52
N ARG A 126 16.30 5.93 13.89
CA ARG A 126 16.26 6.11 12.44
C ARG A 126 16.87 4.92 11.72
N ARG A 127 18.11 4.56 12.01
CA ARG A 127 18.82 3.46 11.34
C ARG A 127 18.12 2.12 11.49
N TYR A 128 17.60 1.84 12.69
CA TYR A 128 16.85 0.61 12.93
C TYR A 128 15.61 0.53 12.03
N PHE A 129 14.81 1.59 12.02
CA PHE A 129 13.58 1.61 11.22
C PHE A 129 13.87 1.66 9.71
N SER A 130 14.90 2.37 9.28
CA SER A 130 15.34 2.37 7.87
C SER A 130 15.76 0.98 7.40
N ALA A 131 16.51 0.22 8.21
CA ALA A 131 16.90 -1.14 7.88
C ALA A 131 15.70 -2.08 7.80
N LEU A 132 14.76 -1.98 8.76
CA LEU A 132 13.52 -2.76 8.76
C LEU A 132 12.66 -2.46 7.53
N THR A 133 12.46 -1.17 7.21
CA THR A 133 11.66 -0.76 6.06
C THR A 133 12.33 -1.15 4.74
N LEU A 134 13.65 -1.03 4.65
CA LEU A 134 14.41 -1.47 3.48
C LEU A 134 14.23 -2.99 3.23
N PHE A 135 14.34 -3.77 4.30
CA PHE A 135 14.09 -5.21 4.24
C PHE A 135 12.65 -5.51 3.80
N ALA A 136 11.65 -4.88 4.42
CA ALA A 136 10.25 -5.08 4.08
C ALA A 136 9.96 -4.70 2.62
N ASN A 137 10.45 -3.56 2.14
CA ASN A 137 10.26 -3.11 0.77
C ASN A 137 10.82 -4.08 -0.27
N ILE A 138 11.96 -4.73 0.00
CA ILE A 138 12.60 -5.65 -0.96
C ILE A 138 11.99 -7.03 -0.86
N VAL A 139 11.94 -7.59 0.36
CA VAL A 139 11.61 -9.01 0.59
C VAL A 139 10.10 -9.23 0.61
N VAL A 140 9.34 -8.30 1.22
CA VAL A 140 7.89 -8.46 1.35
C VAL A 140 7.18 -7.81 0.16
N ASP A 141 7.35 -6.49 -0.01
CA ASP A 141 6.55 -5.73 -0.98
C ASP A 141 6.98 -5.99 -2.43
N THR A 142 8.28 -5.78 -2.76
CA THR A 142 8.75 -5.89 -4.16
C THR A 142 8.78 -7.33 -4.64
N ALA A 143 9.37 -8.25 -3.85
CA ALA A 143 9.44 -9.66 -4.24
C ALA A 143 8.04 -10.29 -4.33
N GLY A 144 7.15 -9.95 -3.39
CA GLY A 144 5.75 -10.38 -3.43
C GLY A 144 5.04 -9.91 -4.69
N THR A 145 5.17 -8.62 -5.04
CA THR A 145 4.55 -8.06 -6.24
C THR A 145 5.14 -8.67 -7.52
N LEU A 146 6.46 -8.90 -7.57
CA LEU A 146 7.10 -9.57 -8.71
C LEU A 146 6.64 -11.01 -8.87
N PHE A 147 6.50 -11.75 -7.78
CA PHE A 147 5.95 -13.10 -7.80
C PHE A 147 4.55 -13.12 -8.43
N ALA A 148 3.67 -12.26 -7.94
CA ALA A 148 2.31 -12.17 -8.47
C ALA A 148 2.29 -11.84 -9.97
N GLY A 149 3.07 -10.84 -10.37
CA GLY A 149 3.18 -10.47 -11.78
C GLY A 149 3.76 -11.55 -12.65
N ALA A 150 4.74 -12.29 -12.14
CA ALA A 150 5.32 -13.41 -12.85
C ALA A 150 4.32 -14.55 -13.03
N VAL A 151 3.50 -14.88 -12.00
CA VAL A 151 2.41 -15.86 -12.11
C VAL A 151 1.42 -15.47 -13.21
N VAL A 152 1.01 -14.19 -13.24
CA VAL A 152 0.13 -13.71 -14.31
C VAL A 152 0.81 -13.80 -15.67
N LEU A 153 2.05 -13.31 -15.79
CA LEU A 153 2.76 -13.30 -17.07
C LEU A 153 2.99 -14.71 -17.63
N THR A 154 3.31 -15.70 -16.78
CA THR A 154 3.47 -17.09 -17.18
C THR A 154 2.17 -17.75 -17.62
N ALA A 155 1.02 -17.30 -17.09
CA ALA A 155 -0.29 -17.77 -17.55
C ALA A 155 -0.60 -17.33 -19.01
N PHE A 156 -0.11 -16.14 -19.42
CA PHE A 156 -0.27 -15.63 -20.79
C PHE A 156 0.85 -16.07 -21.73
N VAL A 157 2.05 -16.31 -21.20
CA VAL A 157 3.23 -16.72 -21.96
C VAL A 157 3.83 -17.98 -21.33
N PRO A 158 3.25 -19.16 -21.58
CA PRO A 158 3.67 -20.42 -20.94
C PRO A 158 5.12 -20.84 -21.22
N ALA A 159 5.76 -20.21 -22.21
CA ALA A 159 7.18 -20.43 -22.52
C ALA A 159 8.14 -19.79 -21.51
N LEU A 160 7.66 -18.89 -20.66
CA LEU A 160 8.46 -18.24 -19.62
C LEU A 160 8.38 -19.02 -18.30
N ASP A 161 9.52 -19.22 -17.67
CA ASP A 161 9.56 -19.65 -16.27
C ASP A 161 9.33 -18.46 -15.33
N LEU A 162 8.98 -18.75 -14.08
CA LEU A 162 8.61 -17.74 -13.08
C LEU A 162 9.73 -16.73 -12.81
N PHE A 163 10.99 -17.18 -12.79
CA PHE A 163 12.14 -16.31 -12.55
C PHE A 163 12.35 -15.33 -13.72
N THR A 164 12.32 -15.84 -14.95
CA THR A 164 12.48 -15.02 -16.16
C THR A 164 11.35 -14.00 -16.27
N ALA A 165 10.11 -14.39 -15.98
CA ALA A 165 8.96 -13.50 -15.95
C ALA A 165 9.14 -12.39 -14.91
N ALA A 166 9.53 -12.72 -13.67
CA ALA A 166 9.82 -11.75 -12.61
C ALA A 166 10.95 -10.78 -13.02
N LEU A 167 12.02 -11.31 -13.62
CA LEU A 167 13.15 -10.48 -14.05
C LEU A 167 12.77 -9.49 -15.17
N LEU A 168 11.96 -9.91 -16.14
CA LEU A 168 11.48 -9.03 -17.21
C LEU A 168 10.61 -7.89 -16.66
N LEU A 169 9.67 -8.21 -15.77
CA LEU A 169 8.83 -7.21 -15.11
C LEU A 169 9.67 -6.23 -14.29
N ALA A 170 10.60 -6.76 -13.51
CA ALA A 170 11.49 -5.96 -12.68
C ALA A 170 12.39 -5.05 -13.52
N ALA A 171 12.97 -5.55 -14.61
CA ALA A 171 13.82 -4.78 -15.50
C ALA A 171 13.05 -3.64 -16.17
N PHE A 172 11.83 -3.89 -16.64
CA PHE A 172 10.98 -2.85 -17.23
C PHE A 172 10.64 -1.75 -16.20
N ALA A 173 10.19 -2.12 -15.00
CA ALA A 173 9.88 -1.16 -13.94
C ALA A 173 11.11 -0.35 -13.53
N ALA A 174 12.25 -1.01 -13.30
CA ALA A 174 13.49 -0.36 -12.89
C ALA A 174 14.00 0.65 -13.92
N ALA A 175 13.83 0.37 -15.21
CA ALA A 175 14.34 1.23 -16.28
C ALA A 175 13.75 2.65 -16.24
N TYR A 176 12.42 2.79 -16.17
CA TYR A 176 11.79 4.11 -16.13
C TYR A 176 11.84 4.76 -14.76
N THR A 177 11.80 3.95 -13.68
CA THR A 177 11.92 4.45 -12.30
C THR A 177 13.31 5.03 -12.04
N ALA A 178 14.37 4.32 -12.45
CA ALA A 178 15.74 4.83 -12.35
C ALA A 178 15.95 6.10 -13.17
N ALA A 179 15.26 6.24 -14.31
CA ALA A 179 15.34 7.43 -15.15
C ALA A 179 14.63 8.64 -14.53
N GLY A 180 13.35 8.51 -14.18
CA GLY A 180 12.47 9.62 -13.81
C GLY A 180 12.22 9.80 -12.31
N GLY A 181 12.58 8.83 -11.46
CA GLY A 181 12.38 8.87 -10.01
C GLY A 181 10.91 8.99 -9.60
N LEU A 182 10.66 9.57 -8.42
CA LEU A 182 9.31 9.72 -7.86
C LEU A 182 8.34 10.46 -8.78
N ALA A 183 8.81 11.41 -9.59
CA ALA A 183 7.93 12.11 -10.51
C ALA A 183 7.39 11.19 -11.60
N ALA A 184 8.23 10.29 -12.16
CA ALA A 184 7.76 9.29 -13.10
C ALA A 184 6.74 8.37 -12.46
N VAL A 185 7.06 7.81 -11.29
CA VAL A 185 6.17 6.95 -10.51
C VAL A 185 4.80 7.60 -10.31
N VAL A 186 4.75 8.82 -9.77
CA VAL A 186 3.48 9.51 -9.46
C VAL A 186 2.64 9.78 -10.70
N TYR A 187 3.24 10.19 -11.82
CA TYR A 187 2.46 10.47 -13.03
C TYR A 187 2.04 9.20 -13.78
N THR A 188 2.82 8.12 -13.74
CA THR A 188 2.37 6.81 -14.23
C THR A 188 1.24 6.27 -13.35
N ASP A 189 1.33 6.41 -12.04
CA ASP A 189 0.27 6.03 -11.09
C ASP A 189 -1.08 6.70 -11.39
N VAL A 190 -1.09 7.97 -11.80
CA VAL A 190 -2.33 8.67 -12.19
C VAL A 190 -3.01 7.95 -13.36
N LEU A 191 -2.25 7.62 -14.41
CA LEU A 191 -2.77 6.88 -15.54
C LEU A 191 -3.28 5.51 -15.11
N GLN A 192 -2.51 4.81 -14.31
CA GLN A 192 -2.80 3.48 -13.80
C GLN A 192 -4.07 3.47 -12.93
N ALA A 193 -4.22 4.44 -12.02
CA ALA A 193 -5.42 4.59 -11.20
C ALA A 193 -6.69 4.77 -12.06
N ILE A 194 -6.60 5.58 -13.12
CA ILE A 194 -7.73 5.80 -14.03
C ILE A 194 -8.09 4.52 -14.78
N MET A 195 -7.10 3.81 -15.31
CA MET A 195 -7.32 2.54 -16.01
C MET A 195 -7.92 1.49 -15.08
N LEU A 196 -7.43 1.40 -13.84
CA LEU A 196 -7.93 0.49 -12.82
C LEU A 196 -9.38 0.78 -12.45
N LEU A 197 -9.72 2.06 -12.22
CA LEU A 197 -11.08 2.45 -11.89
C LEU A 197 -12.04 2.14 -13.05
N ILE A 198 -11.66 2.43 -14.29
CA ILE A 198 -12.48 2.11 -15.46
C ILE A 198 -12.66 0.59 -15.58
N GLY A 199 -11.57 -0.17 -15.48
CA GLY A 199 -11.62 -1.64 -15.57
C GLY A 199 -12.48 -2.27 -14.47
N ALA A 200 -12.31 -1.83 -13.22
CA ALA A 200 -13.07 -2.34 -12.09
C ALA A 200 -14.58 -2.01 -12.20
N VAL A 201 -14.92 -0.78 -12.59
CA VAL A 201 -16.31 -0.39 -12.83
C VAL A 201 -16.92 -1.23 -13.96
N LEU A 202 -16.18 -1.45 -15.05
CA LEU A 202 -16.64 -2.26 -16.18
C LEU A 202 -16.94 -3.69 -15.75
N VAL A 203 -16.02 -4.35 -15.04
CA VAL A 203 -16.24 -5.72 -14.53
C VAL A 203 -17.45 -5.77 -13.60
N THR A 204 -17.62 -4.78 -12.71
CA THR A 204 -18.76 -4.71 -11.80
C THR A 204 -20.09 -4.58 -12.55
N VAL A 205 -20.15 -3.68 -13.52
CA VAL A 205 -21.38 -3.46 -14.31
C VAL A 205 -21.74 -4.71 -15.11
N LEU A 206 -20.74 -5.37 -15.72
CA LEU A 206 -20.97 -6.60 -16.48
C LEU A 206 -21.35 -7.78 -15.57
N ALA A 207 -20.73 -7.90 -14.39
CA ALA A 207 -21.11 -8.90 -13.40
C ALA A 207 -22.56 -8.69 -12.94
N PHE A 208 -22.95 -7.46 -12.66
CA PHE A 208 -24.31 -7.16 -12.24
C PHE A 208 -25.33 -7.31 -13.40
N ALA A 209 -24.92 -7.06 -14.64
CA ALA A 209 -25.75 -7.33 -15.81
C ALA A 209 -26.01 -8.83 -16.00
N ARG A 210 -25.05 -9.71 -15.66
CA ARG A 210 -25.25 -11.18 -15.68
C ARG A 210 -26.27 -11.64 -14.63
N LEU A 211 -26.53 -10.82 -13.62
CA LEU A 211 -27.56 -11.04 -12.59
C LEU A 211 -28.83 -10.20 -12.88
N ASP A 212 -29.06 -9.83 -14.13
CA ASP A 212 -30.20 -9.05 -14.60
C ASP A 212 -30.44 -7.73 -13.83
N PHE A 213 -29.40 -7.17 -13.22
CA PHE A 213 -29.45 -6.03 -12.30
C PHE A 213 -30.42 -6.24 -11.12
N ASP A 214 -30.72 -7.49 -10.78
CA ASP A 214 -31.60 -7.84 -9.66
C ASP A 214 -30.83 -7.91 -8.34
N TRP A 215 -30.74 -6.78 -7.64
CA TRP A 215 -30.12 -6.71 -6.31
C TRP A 215 -30.83 -7.57 -5.28
N ALA A 216 -32.17 -7.62 -5.31
CA ALA A 216 -32.96 -8.39 -4.33
C ALA A 216 -32.75 -9.90 -4.53
N GLY A 217 -32.78 -10.35 -5.79
CA GLY A 217 -32.48 -11.74 -6.12
C GLY A 217 -31.03 -12.12 -5.77
N PHE A 218 -30.07 -11.25 -6.05
CA PHE A 218 -28.68 -11.46 -5.67
C PHE A 218 -28.53 -11.65 -4.16
N VAL A 219 -29.10 -10.75 -3.34
CA VAL A 219 -29.05 -10.84 -1.87
C VAL A 219 -29.73 -12.10 -1.36
N ALA A 220 -30.91 -12.46 -1.91
CA ALA A 220 -31.65 -13.65 -1.50
C ALA A 220 -30.93 -14.97 -1.83
N ALA A 221 -30.15 -14.99 -2.93
CA ALA A 221 -29.40 -16.16 -3.36
C ALA A 221 -27.97 -16.25 -2.76
N THR A 222 -27.50 -15.19 -2.10
CA THR A 222 -26.17 -15.16 -1.47
C THR A 222 -26.27 -15.66 -0.03
N GLU A 223 -25.30 -16.46 0.41
CA GLU A 223 -25.19 -16.90 1.81
C GLU A 223 -25.12 -15.68 2.75
N PRO A 224 -25.95 -15.59 3.81
CA PRO A 224 -26.01 -14.43 4.69
C PRO A 224 -24.65 -14.03 5.28
N ASP A 225 -23.78 -14.99 5.58
CA ASP A 225 -22.47 -14.73 6.16
C ASP A 225 -21.52 -14.01 5.17
N LYS A 226 -21.70 -14.23 3.86
CA LYS A 226 -20.93 -13.51 2.81
C LYS A 226 -21.34 -12.03 2.68
N LEU A 227 -22.49 -11.66 3.17
CA LEU A 227 -22.99 -10.27 3.17
C LEU A 227 -22.66 -9.51 4.45
N ARG A 228 -22.08 -10.18 5.47
CA ARG A 228 -21.68 -9.55 6.73
C ARG A 228 -20.36 -8.83 6.62
N LEU A 229 -20.29 -7.63 7.20
CA LEU A 229 -19.04 -6.89 7.36
C LEU A 229 -18.19 -7.37 8.52
N PHE A 230 -18.80 -7.78 9.61
CA PHE A 230 -18.13 -8.25 10.81
C PHE A 230 -18.46 -9.72 11.03
N LEU A 231 -17.45 -10.55 10.89
CA LEU A 231 -17.57 -11.99 11.09
C LEU A 231 -17.42 -12.35 12.59
N PRO A 232 -17.90 -13.51 13.04
CA PRO A 232 -17.74 -13.98 14.42
C PRO A 232 -16.29 -13.95 14.91
N LEU A 233 -16.08 -14.00 16.24
CA LEU A 233 -14.74 -13.94 16.83
C LEU A 233 -13.89 -15.18 16.51
N ASP A 234 -14.52 -16.30 16.30
CA ASP A 234 -13.93 -17.60 15.95
C ASP A 234 -13.82 -17.83 14.43
N ASP A 235 -14.21 -16.84 13.62
CA ASP A 235 -14.09 -16.95 12.17
C ASP A 235 -12.61 -17.04 11.75
N PRO A 236 -12.23 -18.03 10.91
CA PRO A 236 -10.86 -18.24 10.50
C PRO A 236 -10.32 -17.18 9.52
N ASN A 237 -11.20 -16.43 8.84
CA ASN A 237 -10.83 -15.50 7.80
C ASN A 237 -10.59 -14.08 8.33
N LEU A 238 -11.55 -13.52 9.08
CA LEU A 238 -11.45 -12.15 9.61
C LEU A 238 -12.31 -11.94 10.86
N PRO A 239 -11.86 -12.37 12.07
CA PRO A 239 -12.60 -12.18 13.31
C PRO A 239 -12.84 -10.68 13.58
N TRP A 240 -14.07 -10.32 14.04
CA TRP A 240 -14.47 -8.91 14.21
C TRP A 240 -13.52 -8.09 15.11
N LEU A 241 -12.96 -8.71 16.15
CA LEU A 241 -12.01 -8.04 17.04
C LEU A 241 -10.69 -7.72 16.31
N GLY A 242 -10.24 -8.65 15.47
CA GLY A 242 -9.10 -8.44 14.58
C GLY A 242 -9.36 -7.33 13.55
N THR A 243 -10.59 -7.29 13.02
CA THR A 243 -11.05 -6.24 12.11
C THR A 243 -10.99 -4.86 12.77
N LEU A 244 -11.51 -4.72 14.00
CA LEU A 244 -11.59 -3.42 14.67
C LEU A 244 -10.26 -2.93 15.24
N ILE A 245 -9.32 -3.81 15.56
CA ILE A 245 -8.05 -3.44 16.21
C ILE A 245 -6.86 -3.73 15.30
N GLY A 246 -6.74 -4.96 14.78
CA GLY A 246 -5.60 -5.40 13.99
C GLY A 246 -5.50 -4.67 12.64
N VAL A 247 -6.60 -4.64 11.89
CA VAL A 247 -6.63 -3.97 10.58
C VAL A 247 -6.28 -2.48 10.67
N PRO A 248 -6.80 -1.67 11.62
CA PRO A 248 -6.36 -0.28 11.78
C PRO A 248 -4.88 -0.13 12.14
N ILE A 249 -4.28 -1.06 12.90
CA ILE A 249 -2.85 -1.03 13.23
C ILE A 249 -2.00 -1.22 11.96
N LEU A 250 -2.35 -2.21 11.13
CA LEU A 250 -1.68 -2.47 9.85
C LEU A 250 -1.87 -1.30 8.89
N GLY A 251 -3.10 -0.78 8.79
CA GLY A 251 -3.43 0.38 7.98
C GLY A 251 -2.70 1.65 8.45
N PHE A 252 -2.54 1.86 9.75
CA PHE A 252 -1.78 2.99 10.28
C PHE A 252 -0.31 2.96 9.82
N TYR A 253 0.34 1.80 9.92
CA TYR A 253 1.70 1.65 9.39
C TYR A 253 1.73 1.98 7.89
N PHE A 254 0.86 1.36 7.12
CA PHE A 254 0.84 1.51 5.67
C PHE A 254 0.68 2.96 5.24
N TRP A 255 -0.31 3.68 5.79
CA TRP A 255 -0.66 5.02 5.36
C TRP A 255 0.15 6.15 6.00
N CYS A 256 0.61 5.95 7.25
CA CYS A 256 1.25 7.01 8.03
C CYS A 256 2.77 6.85 8.16
N THR A 257 3.31 5.65 7.98
CA THR A 257 4.72 5.37 8.30
C THR A 257 5.50 4.64 7.20
N ASN A 258 4.80 3.97 6.28
CA ASN A 258 5.49 3.29 5.18
C ASN A 258 6.10 4.28 4.20
N GLN A 259 7.41 4.14 3.93
CA GLN A 259 8.18 5.09 3.13
C GLN A 259 7.63 5.24 1.72
N PHE A 260 7.29 4.14 1.01
CA PHE A 260 6.86 4.25 -0.38
C PHE A 260 5.50 4.96 -0.53
N ILE A 261 4.64 4.89 0.48
CA ILE A 261 3.36 5.63 0.50
C ILE A 261 3.61 7.09 0.89
N VAL A 262 4.26 7.33 2.02
CA VAL A 262 4.45 8.68 2.59
C VAL A 262 5.35 9.54 1.71
N GLN A 263 6.26 8.96 0.94
CA GLN A 263 7.18 9.68 0.05
C GLN A 263 6.45 10.61 -0.93
N ARG A 264 5.26 10.25 -1.40
CA ARG A 264 4.42 11.11 -2.25
C ARG A 264 3.95 12.36 -1.51
N VAL A 265 3.61 12.21 -0.25
CA VAL A 265 3.21 13.31 0.63
C VAL A 265 4.38 14.23 0.92
N LEU A 266 5.59 13.66 1.13
CA LEU A 266 6.83 14.43 1.31
C LEU A 266 7.24 15.19 0.05
N GLY A 267 6.87 14.71 -1.13
CA GLY A 267 7.07 15.35 -2.43
C GLY A 267 6.08 16.48 -2.74
N ALA A 268 5.14 16.76 -1.86
CA ALA A 268 4.12 17.80 -2.05
C ALA A 268 4.73 19.21 -2.12
N HIS A 269 4.14 20.07 -2.94
CA HIS A 269 4.53 21.47 -3.06
C HIS A 269 4.38 22.23 -1.73
N ASP A 270 3.29 21.98 -1.02
CA ASP A 270 2.99 22.56 0.29
C ASP A 270 2.02 21.66 1.10
N LEU A 271 1.72 22.09 2.33
CA LEU A 271 0.82 21.37 3.23
C LEU A 271 -0.62 21.27 2.70
N GLY A 272 -1.08 22.26 1.96
CA GLY A 272 -2.43 22.25 1.35
C GLY A 272 -2.53 21.17 0.30
N HIS A 273 -1.53 21.05 -0.57
CA HIS A 273 -1.45 20.00 -1.57
C HIS A 273 -1.27 18.61 -0.94
N ALA A 274 -0.44 18.48 0.11
CA ALA A 274 -0.30 17.24 0.84
C ALA A 274 -1.63 16.76 1.45
N ARG A 275 -2.31 17.63 2.19
CA ARG A 275 -3.62 17.33 2.80
C ARG A 275 -4.68 16.99 1.77
N GLY A 276 -4.78 17.81 0.71
CA GLY A 276 -5.75 17.57 -0.37
C GLY A 276 -5.55 16.23 -1.06
N GLY A 277 -4.29 15.85 -1.35
CA GLY A 277 -3.98 14.56 -1.96
C GLY A 277 -4.31 13.37 -1.05
N VAL A 278 -3.94 13.45 0.23
CA VAL A 278 -4.25 12.40 1.21
C VAL A 278 -5.76 12.22 1.40
N LEU A 279 -6.52 13.32 1.49
CA LEU A 279 -7.98 13.26 1.63
C LEU A 279 -8.67 12.77 0.35
N LEU A 280 -8.15 13.13 -0.83
CA LEU A 280 -8.62 12.56 -2.09
C LEU A 280 -8.41 11.05 -2.13
N ALA A 281 -7.24 10.55 -1.71
CA ALA A 281 -7.01 9.12 -1.60
C ALA A 281 -8.02 8.44 -0.66
N GLY A 282 -8.33 9.07 0.49
CA GLY A 282 -9.36 8.59 1.41
C GLY A 282 -10.76 8.49 0.77
N LEU A 283 -11.12 9.49 -0.04
CA LEU A 283 -12.39 9.47 -0.78
C LEU A 283 -12.42 8.37 -1.84
N LEU A 284 -11.32 8.16 -2.57
CA LEU A 284 -11.21 7.12 -3.61
C LEU A 284 -11.25 5.70 -3.03
N LYS A 285 -11.04 5.51 -1.72
CA LYS A 285 -11.17 4.22 -1.05
C LYS A 285 -12.61 3.75 -0.86
N LEU A 286 -13.56 4.67 -0.79
CA LEU A 286 -14.97 4.33 -0.51
C LEU A 286 -15.64 3.52 -1.63
N PRO A 287 -15.47 3.84 -2.93
CA PRO A 287 -16.07 3.05 -4.01
C PRO A 287 -15.44 1.66 -4.18
N VAL A 288 -14.28 1.35 -3.58
CA VAL A 288 -13.59 0.06 -3.78
C VAL A 288 -14.46 -1.13 -3.38
N LEU A 289 -15.29 -1.01 -2.35
CA LEU A 289 -16.30 -2.02 -2.02
C LEU A 289 -17.13 -2.41 -3.24
N PHE A 290 -17.69 -1.41 -3.92
CA PHE A 290 -18.64 -1.62 -5.00
C PHE A 290 -17.97 -2.12 -6.28
N ILE A 291 -16.72 -1.65 -6.54
CA ILE A 291 -16.06 -1.90 -7.82
C ILE A 291 -15.01 -3.02 -7.77
N MET A 292 -14.66 -3.53 -6.58
CA MET A 292 -13.65 -4.60 -6.44
C MET A 292 -14.10 -5.76 -5.55
N VAL A 293 -14.78 -5.46 -4.42
CA VAL A 293 -15.20 -6.50 -3.47
C VAL A 293 -16.51 -7.15 -3.94
N LEU A 294 -17.50 -6.34 -4.27
CA LEU A 294 -18.82 -6.82 -4.66
C LEU A 294 -18.79 -7.76 -5.89
N PRO A 295 -18.03 -7.51 -6.97
CA PRO A 295 -17.89 -8.47 -8.07
C PRO A 295 -17.36 -9.84 -7.64
N GLY A 296 -16.50 -9.89 -6.62
CA GLY A 296 -16.02 -11.16 -6.06
C GLY A 296 -17.11 -11.95 -5.35
N VAL A 297 -18.03 -11.28 -4.63
CA VAL A 297 -19.21 -11.94 -4.06
C VAL A 297 -20.18 -12.38 -5.15
N MET A 298 -20.41 -11.54 -6.17
CA MET A 298 -21.25 -11.88 -7.34
C MET A 298 -20.71 -13.08 -8.11
N ALA A 299 -19.39 -13.25 -8.16
CA ALA A 299 -18.73 -14.36 -8.85
C ALA A 299 -19.20 -15.73 -8.35
N VAL A 300 -19.64 -15.85 -7.09
CA VAL A 300 -20.19 -17.09 -6.52
C VAL A 300 -21.42 -17.58 -7.30
N GLN A 301 -22.20 -16.66 -7.86
CA GLN A 301 -23.40 -16.99 -8.63
C GLN A 301 -23.17 -17.03 -10.15
N ILE A 302 -22.08 -16.40 -10.63
CA ILE A 302 -21.77 -16.26 -12.05
C ILE A 302 -20.86 -17.40 -12.55
N LEU A 303 -19.88 -17.78 -11.72
CA LEU A 303 -18.84 -18.75 -12.10
C LEU A 303 -19.15 -20.15 -11.53
N PRO A 304 -18.68 -21.22 -12.19
CA PRO A 304 -18.65 -22.53 -11.56
C PRO A 304 -17.75 -22.49 -10.30
N PRO A 305 -17.92 -23.43 -9.36
CA PRO A 305 -17.09 -23.51 -8.16
C PRO A 305 -15.61 -23.55 -8.52
N LEU A 306 -14.83 -22.62 -7.93
CA LEU A 306 -13.39 -22.51 -8.15
C LEU A 306 -12.64 -23.04 -6.92
N GLU A 307 -11.56 -23.77 -7.17
CA GLU A 307 -10.72 -24.35 -6.10
C GLU A 307 -9.89 -23.30 -5.35
N ASN A 308 -9.58 -22.18 -6.03
CA ASN A 308 -8.76 -21.12 -5.46
C ASN A 308 -9.37 -19.74 -5.79
N GLY A 309 -9.54 -18.90 -4.77
CA GLY A 309 -10.00 -17.53 -4.91
C GLY A 309 -9.15 -16.68 -5.86
N ASP A 310 -7.87 -17.00 -6.02
CA ASP A 310 -6.97 -16.30 -6.94
C ASP A 310 -7.38 -16.46 -8.42
N GLN A 311 -8.23 -17.42 -8.74
CA GLN A 311 -8.76 -17.65 -10.10
C GLN A 311 -10.02 -16.80 -10.41
N VAL A 312 -10.66 -16.21 -9.40
CA VAL A 312 -11.96 -15.53 -9.52
C VAL A 312 -11.89 -14.37 -10.51
N PHE A 313 -10.92 -13.49 -10.37
CA PHE A 313 -10.86 -12.30 -11.22
C PHE A 313 -10.47 -12.61 -12.67
N PRO A 314 -9.46 -13.46 -12.94
CA PRO A 314 -9.21 -13.97 -14.30
C PRO A 314 -10.42 -14.67 -14.91
N ALA A 315 -11.16 -15.47 -14.15
CA ALA A 315 -12.35 -16.16 -14.63
C ALA A 315 -13.49 -15.18 -14.93
N LEU A 316 -13.70 -14.14 -14.09
CA LEU A 316 -14.65 -13.07 -14.38
C LEU A 316 -14.29 -12.31 -15.66
N ILE A 317 -13.01 -12.03 -15.89
CA ILE A 317 -12.55 -11.41 -17.15
C ILE A 317 -12.89 -12.30 -18.34
N ALA A 318 -12.56 -13.57 -18.28
CA ALA A 318 -12.80 -14.51 -19.37
C ALA A 318 -14.30 -14.69 -19.67
N GLU A 319 -15.14 -14.72 -18.63
CA GLU A 319 -16.58 -14.94 -18.75
C GLU A 319 -17.34 -13.68 -19.19
N LEU A 320 -16.94 -12.49 -18.69
CA LEU A 320 -17.74 -11.27 -18.82
C LEU A 320 -17.29 -10.35 -19.96
N LEU A 321 -15.98 -10.40 -20.34
CA LEU A 321 -15.46 -9.39 -21.24
C LEU A 321 -15.50 -9.84 -22.70
N PRO A 322 -16.05 -9.02 -23.59
CA PRO A 322 -15.91 -9.24 -25.02
C PRO A 322 -14.46 -9.02 -25.47
N ALA A 323 -14.09 -9.70 -26.58
CA ALA A 323 -12.78 -9.54 -27.20
C ALA A 323 -12.44 -8.05 -27.44
N GLY A 324 -11.22 -7.64 -27.10
CA GLY A 324 -10.75 -6.27 -27.18
C GLY A 324 -10.82 -5.48 -25.86
N LEU A 325 -11.70 -5.84 -24.92
CA LEU A 325 -11.71 -5.24 -23.58
C LEU A 325 -10.81 -6.01 -22.58
N SER A 326 -10.51 -7.26 -22.87
CA SER A 326 -9.54 -8.05 -22.10
C SER A 326 -8.17 -7.39 -22.10
N GLY A 327 -7.70 -6.84 -23.22
CA GLY A 327 -6.44 -6.11 -23.30
C GLY A 327 -6.39 -4.84 -22.47
N LEU A 328 -7.50 -4.10 -22.36
CA LEU A 328 -7.58 -2.94 -21.48
C LEU A 328 -7.38 -3.34 -20.01
N ILE A 329 -8.03 -4.43 -19.57
CA ILE A 329 -7.91 -4.90 -18.20
C ILE A 329 -6.55 -5.53 -17.94
N LEU A 330 -5.98 -6.25 -18.91
CA LEU A 330 -4.60 -6.74 -18.80
C LEU A 330 -3.59 -5.58 -18.73
N ALA A 331 -3.81 -4.52 -19.50
CA ALA A 331 -2.99 -3.31 -19.38
C ALA A 331 -3.15 -2.65 -18.00
N ALA A 332 -4.38 -2.62 -17.45
CA ALA A 332 -4.63 -2.13 -16.10
C ALA A 332 -3.97 -3.00 -15.03
N LEU A 333 -3.97 -4.32 -15.19
CA LEU A 333 -3.25 -5.26 -14.32
C LEU A 333 -1.73 -5.05 -14.39
N ALA A 334 -1.17 -5.01 -15.60
CA ALA A 334 0.26 -4.72 -15.79
C ALA A 334 0.63 -3.35 -15.19
N ALA A 335 -0.24 -2.35 -15.39
CA ALA A 335 -0.12 -1.03 -14.81
C ALA A 335 -0.03 -1.07 -13.29
N ALA A 336 -0.92 -1.82 -12.65
CA ALA A 336 -0.94 -1.98 -11.21
C ALA A 336 0.35 -2.62 -10.66
N LEU A 337 0.85 -3.68 -11.30
CA LEU A 337 2.14 -4.30 -10.96
C LEU A 337 3.26 -3.29 -10.98
N MET A 338 3.35 -2.56 -12.09
CA MET A 338 4.42 -1.59 -12.30
C MET A 338 4.40 -0.51 -11.23
N SER A 339 3.22 0.01 -10.85
CA SER A 339 3.06 1.01 -9.80
C SER A 339 3.60 0.56 -8.44
N SER A 340 3.43 -0.71 -8.07
CA SER A 340 3.98 -1.22 -6.81
C SER A 340 5.48 -1.39 -6.87
N ILE A 341 5.97 -2.04 -7.93
CA ILE A 341 7.40 -2.35 -8.08
C ILE A 341 8.22 -1.05 -8.12
N ASP A 342 7.80 -0.07 -8.92
CA ASP A 342 8.53 1.19 -9.05
C ASP A 342 8.51 2.01 -7.76
N SER A 343 7.38 2.01 -7.06
CA SER A 343 7.21 2.70 -5.79
C SER A 343 8.10 2.14 -4.70
N THR A 344 8.12 0.83 -4.55
CA THR A 344 8.93 0.15 -3.53
C THR A 344 10.42 0.22 -3.84
N LEU A 345 10.81 0.07 -5.10
CA LEU A 345 12.20 0.24 -5.55
C LEU A 345 12.71 1.67 -5.34
N ASN A 346 11.91 2.69 -5.70
CA ASN A 346 12.28 4.09 -5.48
C ASN A 346 12.40 4.41 -3.99
N SER A 347 11.49 3.89 -3.16
CA SER A 347 11.52 4.01 -1.71
C SER A 347 12.76 3.35 -1.10
N ALA A 348 13.05 2.10 -1.47
CA ALA A 348 14.23 1.38 -1.01
C ALA A 348 15.53 2.12 -1.38
N SER A 349 15.59 2.63 -2.60
CA SER A 349 16.71 3.45 -3.07
C SER A 349 16.88 4.74 -2.27
N ALA A 350 15.77 5.43 -1.95
CA ALA A 350 15.79 6.63 -1.12
C ALA A 350 16.30 6.32 0.29
N LEU A 351 15.82 5.25 0.93
CA LEU A 351 16.25 4.81 2.25
C LEU A 351 17.75 4.49 2.27
N LEU A 352 18.24 3.67 1.33
CA LEU A 352 19.68 3.38 1.27
C LEU A 352 20.50 4.65 1.09
N THR A 353 20.10 5.50 0.16
CA THR A 353 20.90 6.68 -0.21
C THR A 353 20.87 7.76 0.86
N LEU A 354 19.68 8.10 1.39
CA LEU A 354 19.51 9.22 2.31
C LEU A 354 19.75 8.85 3.78
N ASP A 355 19.48 7.59 4.17
CA ASP A 355 19.56 7.18 5.58
C ASP A 355 20.87 6.46 5.93
N PHE A 356 21.53 5.85 4.95
CA PHE A 356 22.79 5.14 5.18
C PHE A 356 23.99 5.82 4.50
N ILE A 357 23.90 6.10 3.20
CA ILE A 357 25.06 6.59 2.43
C ILE A 357 25.33 8.06 2.72
N LYS A 358 24.33 8.93 2.63
CA LYS A 358 24.49 10.37 2.86
C LYS A 358 25.05 10.73 4.24
N PRO A 359 24.61 10.09 5.36
CA PRO A 359 25.22 10.34 6.67
C PRO A 359 26.69 9.88 6.78
N LEU A 360 27.07 8.83 6.05
CA LEU A 360 28.47 8.34 6.01
C LEU A 360 29.37 9.15 5.07
N ARG A 361 28.79 9.79 4.06
CA ARG A 361 29.49 10.60 3.04
C ARG A 361 28.72 11.90 2.80
N PRO A 362 28.75 12.85 3.73
CA PRO A 362 27.99 14.11 3.65
C PRO A 362 28.47 15.04 2.54
N ASP A 363 29.67 14.84 2.05
CA ASP A 363 30.36 15.56 0.98
C ASP A 363 29.89 15.20 -0.43
N LEU A 364 29.08 14.13 -0.60
CA LEU A 364 28.57 13.73 -1.91
C LEU A 364 27.69 14.81 -2.54
N SER A 365 27.96 15.08 -3.81
CA SER A 365 27.16 16.02 -4.58
C SER A 365 25.72 15.50 -4.80
N PRO A 366 24.72 16.39 -4.99
CA PRO A 366 23.35 15.98 -5.29
C PRO A 366 23.22 15.07 -6.53
N ARG A 367 24.11 15.23 -7.51
CA ARG A 367 24.19 14.35 -8.70
C ARG A 367 24.73 12.97 -8.35
N ALA A 368 25.75 12.88 -7.50
CA ALA A 368 26.31 11.61 -7.06
C ALA A 368 25.26 10.80 -6.27
N LEU A 369 24.50 11.44 -5.38
CA LEU A 369 23.39 10.80 -4.66
C LEU A 369 22.31 10.25 -5.63
N ALA A 370 21.98 10.97 -6.71
CA ALA A 370 21.06 10.48 -7.72
C ALA A 370 21.59 9.25 -8.46
N TRP A 371 22.88 9.22 -8.81
CA TRP A 371 23.49 8.05 -9.47
C TRP A 371 23.57 6.83 -8.56
N ILE A 372 23.90 7.03 -7.27
CA ILE A 372 23.87 5.96 -6.26
C ILE A 372 22.45 5.40 -6.12
N GLY A 373 21.45 6.28 -6.07
CA GLY A 373 20.05 5.85 -6.03
C GLY A 373 19.63 5.02 -7.23
N ARG A 374 20.03 5.43 -8.44
CA ARG A 374 19.77 4.64 -9.67
C ARG A 374 20.43 3.27 -9.62
N GLY A 375 21.69 3.20 -9.16
CA GLY A 375 22.39 1.93 -8.97
C GLY A 375 21.70 1.03 -7.94
N ALA A 376 21.22 1.62 -6.84
CA ALA A 376 20.47 0.90 -5.81
C ALA A 376 19.16 0.29 -6.35
N ILE A 377 18.41 1.01 -7.20
CA ILE A 377 17.22 0.47 -7.87
C ILE A 377 17.57 -0.81 -8.64
N GLY A 378 18.66 -0.79 -9.43
CA GLY A 378 19.11 -1.97 -10.18
C GLY A 378 19.49 -3.15 -9.30
N VAL A 379 20.20 -2.91 -8.20
CA VAL A 379 20.58 -3.98 -7.24
C VAL A 379 19.34 -4.56 -6.56
N PHE A 380 18.43 -3.71 -6.08
CA PHE A 380 17.23 -4.16 -5.37
C PHE A 380 16.25 -4.89 -6.31
N MET A 381 16.16 -4.46 -7.56
CA MET A 381 15.45 -5.17 -8.62
C MET A 381 15.93 -6.62 -8.74
N LEU A 382 17.26 -6.81 -8.87
CA LEU A 382 17.84 -8.16 -9.01
C LEU A 382 17.59 -9.02 -7.75
N LEU A 383 17.78 -8.44 -6.57
CA LEU A 383 17.51 -9.13 -5.30
C LEU A 383 16.05 -9.57 -5.20
N ALA A 384 15.11 -8.67 -5.49
CA ALA A 384 13.69 -8.98 -5.42
C ALA A 384 13.27 -10.04 -6.46
N ALA A 385 13.79 -9.95 -7.69
CA ALA A 385 13.52 -10.95 -8.73
C ALA A 385 14.05 -12.34 -8.37
N PHE A 386 15.19 -12.41 -7.65
CA PHE A 386 15.74 -13.67 -7.15
C PHE A 386 14.91 -14.26 -6.00
N ILE A 387 14.33 -13.41 -5.13
CA ILE A 387 13.51 -13.84 -4.01
C ILE A 387 12.09 -14.26 -4.47
N ALA A 388 11.54 -13.59 -5.49
CA ALA A 388 10.16 -13.78 -5.93
C ALA A 388 9.73 -15.26 -6.12
N PRO A 389 10.49 -16.15 -6.80
CA PRO A 389 10.09 -17.55 -6.96
C PRO A 389 9.97 -18.33 -5.65
N GLN A 390 10.64 -17.90 -4.57
CA GLN A 390 10.63 -18.58 -3.27
C GLN A 390 9.30 -18.40 -2.53
N ILE A 391 8.48 -17.43 -2.94
CA ILE A 391 7.20 -17.08 -2.30
C ILE A 391 6.11 -18.10 -2.65
N GLY A 392 6.26 -18.87 -3.73
CA GLY A 392 5.25 -19.85 -4.21
C GLY A 392 4.90 -20.98 -3.25
N GLY A 393 5.59 -21.13 -2.12
CA GLY A 393 5.29 -22.13 -1.08
C GLY A 393 4.25 -21.69 -0.03
N PHE A 394 3.72 -20.48 -0.09
CA PHE A 394 2.70 -19.99 0.84
C PHE A 394 1.27 -20.16 0.27
N GLU A 395 0.28 -20.33 1.17
CA GLU A 395 -1.14 -20.48 0.83
C GLU A 395 -1.78 -19.18 0.29
N GLY A 396 -1.17 -18.54 -0.69
CA GLY A 396 -1.61 -17.27 -1.25
C GLY A 396 -0.82 -16.07 -0.73
N LEU A 397 -0.59 -15.11 -1.62
CA LEU A 397 0.29 -13.98 -1.35
C LEU A 397 -0.36 -12.92 -0.43
N PHE A 398 -1.70 -12.74 -0.46
CA PHE A 398 -2.38 -11.86 0.48
C PHE A 398 -2.14 -12.32 1.92
N HIS A 399 -2.30 -13.62 2.17
CA HIS A 399 -2.05 -14.21 3.47
C HIS A 399 -0.58 -14.04 3.90
N TYR A 400 0.37 -14.29 2.99
CA TYR A 400 1.80 -14.04 3.22
C TYR A 400 2.08 -12.59 3.63
N LEU A 401 1.63 -11.62 2.83
CA LEU A 401 1.88 -10.19 3.09
C LEU A 401 1.26 -9.73 4.42
N GLN A 402 0.02 -10.08 4.66
CA GLN A 402 -0.69 -9.68 5.87
C GLN A 402 -0.12 -10.36 7.11
N THR A 403 0.28 -11.62 7.02
CA THR A 403 0.95 -12.32 8.11
C THR A 403 2.30 -11.69 8.41
N ALA A 404 3.17 -11.48 7.40
CA ALA A 404 4.46 -10.84 7.59
C ALA A 404 4.33 -9.45 8.24
N LEU A 405 3.42 -8.61 7.74
CA LEU A 405 3.16 -7.28 8.28
C LEU A 405 2.62 -7.34 9.72
N SER A 406 1.79 -8.33 10.05
CA SER A 406 1.22 -8.47 11.40
C SER A 406 2.26 -8.71 12.48
N TYR A 407 3.40 -9.28 12.13
CA TYR A 407 4.54 -9.46 13.05
C TYR A 407 5.54 -8.29 13.02
N LEU A 408 5.68 -7.58 11.88
CA LEU A 408 6.66 -6.49 11.75
C LEU A 408 6.12 -5.13 12.21
N VAL A 409 4.84 -4.87 11.99
CA VAL A 409 4.25 -3.53 12.05
C VAL A 409 3.92 -3.04 13.47
N PRO A 410 3.38 -3.84 14.40
CA PRO A 410 2.81 -3.31 15.64
C PRO A 410 3.78 -2.54 16.52
N PRO A 411 5.05 -2.96 16.71
CA PRO A 411 6.03 -2.18 17.49
C PRO A 411 6.34 -0.83 16.84
N VAL A 412 6.38 -0.78 15.50
CA VAL A 412 6.60 0.46 14.76
C VAL A 412 5.40 1.40 14.93
N ALA A 413 4.19 0.89 14.74
CA ALA A 413 2.97 1.66 14.91
C ALA A 413 2.86 2.29 16.31
N ALA A 414 3.22 1.55 17.36
CA ALA A 414 3.25 2.06 18.73
C ALA A 414 4.25 3.22 18.90
N VAL A 415 5.47 3.09 18.36
CA VAL A 415 6.50 4.14 18.46
C VAL A 415 6.08 5.41 17.73
N PHE A 416 5.53 5.31 16.52
CA PHE A 416 5.08 6.48 15.77
C PHE A 416 3.85 7.13 16.41
N LEU A 417 2.80 6.34 16.70
CA LEU A 417 1.55 6.86 17.22
C LEU A 417 1.72 7.50 18.60
N LEU A 418 2.42 6.83 19.52
CA LEU A 418 2.67 7.39 20.85
C LEU A 418 3.77 8.46 20.81
N GLY A 419 4.77 8.29 19.96
CA GLY A 419 5.89 9.20 19.83
C GLY A 419 5.48 10.61 19.42
N ILE A 420 4.53 10.75 18.49
CA ILE A 420 4.11 12.04 17.96
C ILE A 420 3.36 12.91 19.01
N PHE A 421 2.74 12.26 20.01
CA PHE A 421 2.00 12.95 21.08
C PHE A 421 2.74 13.02 22.41
N SER A 422 3.68 12.09 22.67
CA SER A 422 4.34 11.99 23.98
C SER A 422 5.43 13.06 24.15
N ARG A 423 5.33 13.88 25.19
CA ARG A 423 6.34 14.88 25.55
C ARG A 423 7.49 14.29 26.38
N ARG A 424 7.33 13.08 26.93
CA ARG A 424 8.25 12.47 27.91
C ARG A 424 9.03 11.29 27.37
N ALA A 425 8.65 10.74 26.21
CA ALA A 425 9.34 9.59 25.64
C ALA A 425 10.64 10.01 24.95
N GLY A 426 11.72 9.32 25.26
CA GLY A 426 13.05 9.50 24.64
C GLY A 426 13.45 8.30 23.78
N SER A 427 14.70 8.33 23.29
CA SER A 427 15.28 7.28 22.44
C SER A 427 15.30 5.90 23.09
N PHE A 428 15.49 5.85 24.43
CA PHE A 428 15.42 4.60 25.15
C PHE A 428 14.06 3.93 25.04
N SER A 429 12.97 4.72 25.18
CA SER A 429 11.60 4.18 25.07
C SER A 429 11.33 3.67 23.65
N ALA A 430 11.76 4.41 22.62
CA ALA A 430 11.58 4.00 21.23
C ALA A 430 12.37 2.71 20.92
N LEU A 431 13.65 2.64 21.27
CA LEU A 431 14.48 1.47 21.03
C LEU A 431 14.00 0.24 21.82
N ALA A 432 13.66 0.42 23.10
CA ALA A 432 13.12 -0.67 23.91
C ALA A 432 11.82 -1.24 23.33
N THR A 433 10.94 -0.36 22.81
CA THR A 433 9.71 -0.78 22.17
C THR A 433 9.96 -1.52 20.85
N LEU A 434 10.84 -1.00 19.99
CA LEU A 434 11.17 -1.66 18.72
C LEU A 434 11.88 -3.00 18.97
N LEU A 435 12.93 -3.03 19.76
CA LEU A 435 13.70 -4.26 20.00
C LEU A 435 12.91 -5.29 20.81
N GLY A 436 12.28 -4.87 21.91
CA GLY A 436 11.49 -5.76 22.74
C GLY A 436 10.22 -6.25 22.03
N GLY A 437 9.54 -5.35 21.30
CA GLY A 437 8.39 -5.70 20.48
C GLY A 437 8.72 -6.67 19.36
N HIS A 438 9.80 -6.43 18.60
CA HIS A 438 10.22 -7.38 17.55
C HIS A 438 10.80 -8.68 18.10
N ALA A 439 11.43 -8.68 19.26
CA ALA A 439 11.81 -9.93 19.92
C ALA A 439 10.57 -10.77 20.30
N LEU A 440 9.54 -10.14 20.85
CA LEU A 440 8.28 -10.80 21.11
C LEU A 440 7.59 -11.28 19.81
N SER A 441 7.63 -10.46 18.76
CA SER A 441 7.13 -10.85 17.43
C SER A 441 7.84 -12.10 16.91
N ALA A 442 9.16 -12.17 17.03
CA ALA A 442 9.94 -13.35 16.63
C ALA A 442 9.55 -14.60 17.42
N VAL A 443 9.33 -14.48 18.74
CA VAL A 443 8.88 -15.60 19.57
C VAL A 443 7.50 -16.08 19.12
N LEU A 444 6.54 -15.16 18.95
CA LEU A 444 5.19 -15.54 18.50
C LEU A 444 5.18 -16.13 17.10
N PHE A 445 6.03 -15.64 16.19
CA PHE A 445 6.19 -16.17 14.86
C PHE A 445 6.77 -17.60 14.87
N LEU A 446 7.76 -17.87 15.70
CA LEU A 446 8.31 -19.23 15.88
C LEU A 446 7.27 -20.19 16.48
N LEU A 447 6.46 -19.71 17.43
CA LEU A 447 5.36 -20.52 17.98
C LEU A 447 4.29 -20.81 16.92
N TRP A 448 4.00 -19.86 16.05
CA TRP A 448 3.11 -20.07 14.90
C TRP A 448 3.67 -21.10 13.91
N LEU A 449 4.95 -20.99 13.53
CA LEU A 449 5.63 -21.97 12.69
C LEU A 449 5.65 -23.38 13.30
N ALA A 450 5.75 -23.47 14.62
CA ALA A 450 5.71 -24.75 15.34
C ALA A 450 4.27 -25.29 15.52
N GLY A 451 3.25 -24.61 15.02
CA GLY A 451 1.84 -24.98 15.22
C GLY A 451 1.31 -24.80 16.65
N ALA A 452 2.09 -24.18 17.54
CA ALA A 452 1.73 -23.94 18.94
C ALA A 452 0.85 -22.67 19.13
N LEU A 453 0.81 -21.78 18.13
CA LEU A 453 -0.01 -20.58 18.10
C LEU A 453 -0.99 -20.65 16.93
N THR A 454 -2.30 -20.68 17.23
CA THR A 454 -3.38 -20.78 16.23
C THR A 454 -4.19 -19.48 16.11
N LEU A 455 -3.74 -18.40 16.76
CA LEU A 455 -4.42 -17.10 16.69
C LEU A 455 -4.34 -16.52 15.29
N HIS A 456 -5.46 -15.95 14.84
CA HIS A 456 -5.50 -15.22 13.58
C HIS A 456 -4.50 -14.05 13.58
N PHE A 457 -3.83 -13.79 12.46
CA PHE A 457 -2.75 -12.79 12.35
C PHE A 457 -3.17 -11.38 12.79
N THR A 458 -4.42 -10.97 12.56
CA THR A 458 -4.93 -9.66 13.03
C THR A 458 -5.03 -9.57 14.55
N LEU A 459 -5.33 -10.67 15.23
CA LEU A 459 -5.33 -10.74 16.71
C LEU A 459 -3.91 -10.73 17.25
N VAL A 460 -2.97 -11.39 16.56
CA VAL A 460 -1.54 -11.31 16.88
C VAL A 460 -1.04 -9.88 16.76
N ALA A 461 -1.41 -9.16 15.70
CA ALA A 461 -1.08 -7.74 15.56
C ALA A 461 -1.61 -6.89 16.70
N ALA A 462 -2.86 -7.13 17.14
CA ALA A 462 -3.45 -6.43 18.27
C ALA A 462 -2.70 -6.71 19.59
N LEU A 463 -2.35 -7.97 19.85
CA LEU A 463 -1.58 -8.38 21.03
C LEU A 463 -0.19 -7.75 21.06
N LEU A 464 0.53 -7.81 19.93
CA LEU A 464 1.86 -7.22 19.79
C LEU A 464 1.82 -5.70 19.94
N PHE A 465 0.79 -5.04 19.41
CA PHE A 465 0.61 -3.60 19.58
C PHE A 465 0.35 -3.25 21.06
N ALA A 466 -0.52 -3.98 21.75
CA ALA A 466 -0.77 -3.76 23.17
C ALA A 466 0.50 -3.94 24.01
N ALA A 467 1.30 -4.98 23.73
CA ALA A 467 2.59 -5.21 24.38
C ALA A 467 3.59 -4.06 24.08
N ALA A 468 3.68 -3.62 22.82
CA ALA A 468 4.54 -2.51 22.42
C ALA A 468 4.12 -1.19 23.08
N VAL A 469 2.82 -0.90 23.19
CA VAL A 469 2.28 0.25 23.93
C VAL A 469 2.69 0.17 25.41
N ALA A 470 2.54 -1.00 26.04
CA ALA A 470 2.93 -1.20 27.43
C ALA A 470 4.45 -0.95 27.62
N ILE A 471 5.31 -1.53 26.77
CA ILE A 471 6.77 -1.30 26.81
C ILE A 471 7.07 0.19 26.66
N PHE A 472 6.46 0.87 25.70
CA PHE A 472 6.69 2.30 25.45
C PHE A 472 6.30 3.16 26.65
N LEU A 473 5.14 2.93 27.23
CA LEU A 473 4.64 3.70 28.38
C LEU A 473 5.47 3.45 29.66
N ILE A 474 5.81 2.19 29.94
CA ILE A 474 6.64 1.83 31.10
C ILE A 474 8.02 2.47 30.97
N THR A 475 8.69 2.28 29.83
CA THR A 475 10.05 2.78 29.61
C THR A 475 10.12 4.31 29.55
N SER A 476 9.06 4.99 29.07
CA SER A 476 8.95 6.44 29.08
C SER A 476 8.75 7.04 30.48
N ARG A 477 8.21 6.25 31.43
CA ARG A 477 8.12 6.62 32.85
C ARG A 477 9.42 6.34 33.58
N LEU A 478 10.08 5.21 33.28
CA LEU A 478 11.34 4.84 33.92
C LEU A 478 12.51 5.75 33.53
N ARG A 479 12.54 6.20 32.25
CA ARG A 479 13.59 7.11 31.73
C ARG A 479 12.93 8.24 30.93
N PRO A 480 12.33 9.22 31.64
CA PRO A 480 11.70 10.34 30.96
C PRO A 480 12.75 11.22 30.26
N ALA A 481 12.39 11.74 29.11
CA ALA A 481 13.20 12.69 28.35
C ALA A 481 12.32 13.83 27.82
N THR A 482 12.92 14.97 27.52
CA THR A 482 12.20 16.08 26.90
C THR A 482 12.19 15.91 25.39
N ALA A 483 11.00 15.77 24.83
CA ALA A 483 10.83 15.63 23.39
C ALA A 483 11.03 16.97 22.66
N PRO A 484 11.69 16.97 21.47
CA PRO A 484 11.82 18.16 20.64
C PRO A 484 10.44 18.68 20.22
N ALA A 485 10.14 19.92 20.56
CA ALA A 485 8.81 20.52 20.34
C ALA A 485 8.37 20.55 18.87
N GLN A 486 9.34 20.64 17.96
CA GLN A 486 9.12 20.67 16.52
C GLN A 486 8.71 19.30 15.93
N ALA A 487 9.08 18.21 16.59
CA ALA A 487 8.73 16.85 16.18
C ALA A 487 7.43 16.33 16.81
N LEU A 488 6.75 17.17 17.62
CA LEU A 488 5.47 16.85 18.23
C LEU A 488 4.32 17.49 17.46
N TRP A 489 3.22 16.75 17.37
CA TRP A 489 1.96 17.34 16.93
C TRP A 489 1.40 18.33 17.97
N ARG A 490 0.81 19.43 17.48
CA ARG A 490 0.16 20.46 18.30
C ARG A 490 -1.10 20.97 17.60
N PRO A 491 -2.17 21.32 18.33
CA PRO A 491 -3.39 21.89 17.73
C PRO A 491 -3.13 23.10 16.81
N ALA A 492 -2.10 23.90 17.09
CA ALA A 492 -1.70 25.02 16.24
C ALA A 492 -1.34 24.63 14.79
N LEU A 493 -0.98 23.36 14.54
CA LEU A 493 -0.74 22.84 13.20
C LEU A 493 -2.03 22.62 12.39
N MET A 494 -3.19 22.66 13.06
CA MET A 494 -4.51 22.57 12.43
C MET A 494 -5.12 23.94 12.09
N GLN A 495 -4.37 25.04 12.25
CA GLN A 495 -4.88 26.35 11.90
C GLN A 495 -5.23 26.45 10.42
N PRO A 496 -6.34 27.10 10.05
CA PRO A 496 -6.71 27.28 8.65
C PRO A 496 -5.67 28.16 7.94
N VAL A 497 -5.47 27.86 6.67
CA VAL A 497 -4.84 28.83 5.74
C VAL A 497 -5.70 30.10 5.78
N PRO A 498 -5.11 31.31 5.86
CA PRO A 498 -5.87 32.55 5.94
C PRO A 498 -6.89 32.65 4.79
N ARG A 499 -8.18 32.75 5.15
CA ARG A 499 -9.35 32.88 4.26
C ARG A 499 -9.44 31.83 3.13
N PRO A 500 -9.60 30.54 3.42
CA PRO A 500 -10.01 29.62 2.39
C PRO A 500 -11.47 29.89 2.02
N VAL A 501 -11.74 29.87 0.73
CA VAL A 501 -13.11 29.65 0.25
C VAL A 501 -13.58 28.35 0.89
N TRP A 502 -14.78 28.30 1.49
CA TRP A 502 -15.23 27.21 2.36
C TRP A 502 -15.03 25.79 1.74
N TRP A 503 -15.21 25.64 0.41
CA TRP A 503 -15.00 24.38 -0.30
C TRP A 503 -13.50 23.99 -0.48
N ARG A 504 -12.55 24.83 -0.08
CA ARG A 504 -11.11 24.52 -0.04
C ARG A 504 -10.62 24.21 1.37
N ASP A 505 -11.51 24.23 2.37
CA ASP A 505 -11.12 23.90 3.75
C ASP A 505 -10.94 22.38 3.88
N TYR A 506 -9.72 21.95 4.10
CA TYR A 506 -9.37 20.55 4.32
C TYR A 506 -10.13 19.89 5.48
N ARG A 507 -10.62 20.66 6.46
CA ARG A 507 -11.40 20.15 7.59
C ARG A 507 -12.77 19.67 7.12
N LEU A 508 -13.39 20.42 6.22
CA LEU A 508 -14.65 20.02 5.61
C LEU A 508 -14.47 18.73 4.81
N HIS A 509 -13.37 18.64 4.03
CA HIS A 509 -13.05 17.41 3.29
C HIS A 509 -12.79 16.22 4.23
N ALA A 510 -12.09 16.43 5.35
CA ALA A 510 -11.85 15.40 6.36
C ALA A 510 -13.17 14.91 6.98
N VAL A 511 -14.06 15.83 7.36
CA VAL A 511 -15.39 15.50 7.89
C VAL A 511 -16.21 14.76 6.84
N LEU A 512 -16.19 15.21 5.58
CA LEU A 512 -16.91 14.57 4.48
C LEU A 512 -16.44 13.11 4.29
N VAL A 513 -15.13 12.86 4.27
CA VAL A 513 -14.57 11.51 4.16
C VAL A 513 -15.07 10.63 5.31
N LEU A 514 -15.02 11.13 6.56
CA LEU A 514 -15.48 10.37 7.72
C LEU A 514 -17.00 10.08 7.67
N VAL A 515 -17.81 11.10 7.33
CA VAL A 515 -19.28 10.92 7.23
C VAL A 515 -19.63 9.92 6.15
N LEU A 516 -19.01 10.02 4.97
CA LEU A 516 -19.24 9.05 3.89
C LEU A 516 -18.77 7.64 4.29
N THR A 517 -17.64 7.52 4.98
CA THR A 517 -17.18 6.22 5.50
C THR A 517 -18.23 5.60 6.44
N VAL A 518 -18.73 6.39 7.41
CA VAL A 518 -19.76 5.92 8.33
C VAL A 518 -21.04 5.55 7.58
N ALA A 519 -21.47 6.37 6.61
CA ALA A 519 -22.68 6.09 5.83
C ALA A 519 -22.56 4.78 5.02
N VAL A 520 -21.40 4.55 4.39
CA VAL A 520 -21.15 3.31 3.64
C VAL A 520 -21.14 2.10 4.59
N VAL A 521 -20.42 2.17 5.71
CA VAL A 521 -20.37 1.07 6.71
C VAL A 521 -21.77 0.79 7.26
N TRP A 522 -22.53 1.84 7.61
CA TRP A 522 -23.89 1.71 8.13
C TRP A 522 -24.85 1.04 7.14
N GLY A 523 -24.68 1.30 5.85
CA GLY A 523 -25.51 0.71 4.80
C GLY A 523 -25.32 -0.81 4.61
N PHE A 524 -24.26 -1.39 5.20
CA PHE A 524 -23.93 -2.82 5.10
C PHE A 524 -23.84 -3.50 6.49
N LEU A 525 -24.22 -2.83 7.59
CA LEU A 525 -24.40 -3.43 8.91
C LEU A 525 -25.76 -4.08 9.02
#